data_62937ded844fc6750a91821e5b641d80
#
_entry.id   62937ded844fc6750a91821e5b641d80
#
_cell.length_a   1.000
_cell.length_b   1.000
_cell.length_c   1.000
_cell.angle_alpha   90.00
_cell.angle_beta   90.00
_cell.angle_gamma   90.00
#
_symmetry.space_group_name_H-M   'P 1'
#
loop_
_entity.id
_entity.type
_entity.pdbx_description
1 polymer ?
#
loop_
_entity_poly.entity_id
_entity_poly.type
_entity_poly.pdbx_seq_one_letter_code
_entity_poly.pdbx_strand_id
1 'polypeptide(L)'
;MGGIKRKRHSALIATLALAVMAGCTNAGENAQPSSSPAAAGASASASQPNQQAEKEPVTLKLTSDNALFMSTLAPGAQSDPVMEEIRKKTGVTLELDTQTDDKKFNLMLAGGDLPDIIVLQNSPKYLKQIIEGNQVIPLDDLIAEHGQSIQKESPSKIEISKKFFSNGTGKLYAIPGIASQKGPQYKYANHTYNIRWDYYKELGFPAVNNLDDFLNLLAEMQQKHPKNEQGQPVYGMAPLFDWGLVPYEMFDRLFGRINKNNMFVYLEPGTFKPAGGILDPNVAYWDGTKFYRKANEMGLLDPDSFTQKYENFTEKVKAGRVLLSPWSWAGVDEANAALAQEDPLKGWEPLPVPSGQTVYLGEFGTNGFSNRLIMISKNSKHPERAMELIDYLQSLEGSRLIQNGIQGKDWDIADGKPQWKQQTLDARKSDPNFAQTTGIGLYWNLAGFVDNYPDPEYGIPINFTNTADIWKTQMTELDKDYSEHYGVSYPGELVEKRVQAGEIKTIYYDMDNELGTDASMPDDIKRIETKVTDYLVRMAPKLIYAANGEEYDSIQTTMMDELKKMDAQRAIDYWMTNMTKASETYAGLQK
;
A
#
# COMPACT_ATOMS: atom_id res chain seq x y z
N MET A 1 3.11 25.53 -49.80
CA MET A 1 3.89 24.90 -50.91
C MET A 1 5.02 24.11 -50.27
N GLY A 2 5.13 22.82 -50.55
CA GLY A 2 6.23 21.95 -50.08
C GLY A 2 5.73 20.66 -49.47
N GLY A 3 5.20 19.75 -50.29
CA GLY A 3 4.80 18.43 -49.88
C GLY A 3 5.98 17.47 -49.75
N ILE A 4 5.96 16.59 -48.77
CA ILE A 4 6.90 15.46 -48.63
C ILE A 4 6.12 14.17 -48.80
N LYS A 5 6.60 13.38 -49.73
CA LYS A 5 6.04 12.12 -50.25
C LYS A 5 6.21 10.97 -49.23
N ARG A 6 5.12 10.24 -49.02
CA ARG A 6 5.12 8.89 -48.41
C ARG A 6 5.69 7.85 -49.39
N LYS A 7 6.68 7.08 -48.98
CA LYS A 7 7.07 5.83 -49.63
C LYS A 7 6.43 4.65 -48.87
N ARG A 8 5.58 3.90 -49.56
CA ARG A 8 5.10 2.57 -49.20
C ARG A 8 6.14 1.56 -49.66
N HIS A 9 6.49 0.60 -48.78
CA HIS A 9 7.12 -0.64 -49.22
C HIS A 9 6.22 -1.80 -48.81
N SER A 10 5.81 -2.52 -49.86
CA SER A 10 5.07 -3.76 -49.79
C SER A 10 6.04 -4.92 -49.47
N ALA A 11 5.66 -5.81 -48.58
CA ALA A 11 6.38 -7.06 -48.32
C ALA A 11 5.61 -8.23 -48.90
N LEU A 12 6.34 -9.08 -49.58
CA LEU A 12 5.89 -10.31 -50.25
C LEU A 12 5.66 -11.42 -49.23
N ILE A 13 4.58 -12.14 -49.43
CA ILE A 13 4.22 -13.43 -48.82
C ILE A 13 4.93 -14.55 -49.60
N ALA A 14 5.56 -15.47 -48.88
CA ALA A 14 5.95 -16.76 -49.42
C ALA A 14 5.43 -17.88 -48.51
N THR A 15 4.43 -18.56 -49.05
CA THR A 15 3.85 -19.80 -48.54
C THR A 15 4.71 -20.99 -49.02
N LEU A 16 5.01 -21.94 -48.12
CA LEU A 16 5.44 -23.28 -48.55
C LEU A 16 4.75 -24.33 -47.66
N ALA A 17 3.90 -25.12 -48.33
CA ALA A 17 3.28 -26.36 -47.84
C ALA A 17 3.99 -27.55 -48.46
N LEU A 18 4.13 -28.66 -47.74
CA LEU A 18 4.15 -30.06 -48.22
C LEU A 18 4.20 -30.96 -46.99
N ALA A 19 3.17 -31.71 -46.67
CA ALA A 19 2.62 -32.96 -47.18
C ALA A 19 3.40 -34.20 -46.69
N VAL A 20 2.78 -34.89 -45.77
CA VAL A 20 2.26 -36.28 -45.74
C VAL A 20 3.18 -37.39 -46.24
N MET A 21 3.36 -38.40 -45.39
CA MET A 21 3.12 -39.82 -45.78
C MET A 21 2.99 -40.71 -44.54
N ALA A 22 1.95 -41.50 -44.56
CA ALA A 22 1.60 -42.59 -43.68
C ALA A 22 2.37 -43.90 -44.04
N GLY A 23 2.46 -44.78 -43.07
CA GLY A 23 2.92 -46.15 -43.32
C GLY A 23 2.47 -47.09 -42.20
N CYS A 24 1.36 -47.78 -42.44
CA CYS A 24 0.92 -48.94 -41.66
C CYS A 24 1.70 -50.18 -42.06
N THR A 25 1.83 -51.15 -41.14
CA THR A 25 1.50 -52.63 -41.31
C THR A 25 2.03 -53.36 -40.09
N ASN A 26 1.17 -53.95 -39.32
CA ASN A 26 0.62 -55.32 -39.29
C ASN A 26 1.59 -56.43 -38.80
N ALA A 27 1.21 -57.02 -37.73
CA ALA A 27 0.52 -58.30 -37.47
C ALA A 27 1.39 -59.43 -36.94
N GLY A 28 0.81 -60.22 -36.08
CA GLY A 28 1.05 -61.66 -35.83
C GLY A 28 1.45 -61.97 -34.39
N GLU A 29 0.66 -62.37 -33.58
CA GLU A 29 -0.11 -63.59 -33.26
C GLU A 29 0.59 -64.56 -32.29
N ASN A 30 -0.15 -64.87 -31.20
CA ASN A 30 -0.29 -66.11 -30.48
C ASN A 30 0.80 -66.65 -29.53
N ALA A 31 0.50 -66.79 -28.24
CA ALA A 31 0.06 -68.02 -27.58
C ALA A 31 0.13 -67.94 -26.06
N GLN A 32 -0.96 -68.29 -25.44
CA GLN A 32 -1.09 -68.72 -24.02
C GLN A 32 -0.94 -70.28 -24.00
N PRO A 33 -0.91 -71.01 -22.86
CA PRO A 33 -1.06 -70.72 -21.45
C PRO A 33 -0.10 -71.47 -20.49
N SER A 34 -0.02 -71.20 -19.21
CA SER A 34 -0.47 -72.07 -18.09
C SER A 34 0.24 -71.86 -16.77
N SER A 35 -0.62 -71.86 -15.73
CA SER A 35 -0.49 -72.39 -14.37
C SER A 35 0.33 -71.61 -13.29
N SER A 36 -0.44 -71.16 -12.30
CA SER A 36 -0.08 -70.80 -10.89
C SER A 36 0.49 -72.03 -10.11
N PRO A 37 0.94 -71.91 -8.83
CA PRO A 37 0.51 -70.97 -7.77
C PRO A 37 1.56 -70.47 -6.76
N ALA A 38 1.17 -69.41 -6.02
CA ALA A 38 1.37 -69.07 -4.61
C ALA A 38 2.75 -68.93 -3.99
N ALA A 39 3.03 -67.69 -3.53
CA ALA A 39 3.51 -67.45 -2.15
C ALA A 39 3.30 -65.95 -1.77
N ALA A 40 2.77 -65.74 -0.57
CA ALA A 40 2.46 -64.46 0.02
C ALA A 40 3.72 -63.63 0.35
N GLY A 41 3.71 -62.36 -0.05
CA GLY A 41 4.67 -61.38 0.40
C GLY A 41 3.96 -60.04 0.49
N ALA A 42 3.82 -59.50 1.70
CA ALA A 42 3.23 -58.21 1.97
C ALA A 42 4.04 -57.09 1.27
N SER A 43 3.46 -56.48 0.26
CA SER A 43 3.98 -55.23 -0.34
C SER A 43 3.22 -54.09 0.27
N ALA A 44 3.96 -53.23 0.94
CA ALA A 44 3.50 -51.92 1.37
C ALA A 44 2.98 -51.16 0.15
N SER A 45 1.72 -50.76 0.20
CA SER A 45 1.08 -49.93 -0.78
C SER A 45 1.74 -48.54 -0.72
N ALA A 46 2.59 -48.26 -1.70
CA ALA A 46 3.02 -46.89 -1.93
C ALA A 46 1.78 -46.11 -2.36
N SER A 47 1.37 -45.17 -1.52
CA SER A 47 0.33 -44.19 -1.83
C SER A 47 0.75 -43.44 -3.09
N GLN A 48 0.03 -43.62 -4.19
CA GLN A 48 0.15 -42.75 -5.35
C GLN A 48 -0.14 -41.31 -4.91
N PRO A 49 0.62 -40.30 -5.37
CA PRO A 49 0.23 -38.93 -5.19
C PRO A 49 -1.14 -38.71 -5.81
N ASN A 50 -2.04 -38.19 -5.04
CA ASN A 50 -3.38 -37.81 -5.46
C ASN A 50 -3.24 -36.84 -6.64
N GLN A 51 -3.48 -37.30 -7.86
CA GLN A 51 -3.63 -36.41 -9.02
C GLN A 51 -4.92 -35.64 -8.78
N GLN A 52 -4.77 -34.43 -8.22
CA GLN A 52 -5.83 -33.45 -8.22
C GLN A 52 -6.28 -33.26 -9.67
N ALA A 53 -7.55 -33.55 -9.97
CA ALA A 53 -8.11 -33.34 -11.30
C ALA A 53 -7.80 -31.90 -11.74
N GLU A 54 -7.21 -31.75 -12.89
CA GLU A 54 -6.89 -30.42 -13.46
C GLU A 54 -8.20 -29.62 -13.54
N LYS A 55 -8.29 -28.52 -12.77
CA LYS A 55 -9.48 -27.66 -12.78
C LYS A 55 -9.58 -27.00 -14.16
N GLU A 56 -10.79 -26.91 -14.71
CA GLU A 56 -11.00 -26.18 -15.96
C GLU A 56 -10.48 -24.72 -15.84
N PRO A 57 -9.64 -24.26 -16.77
CA PRO A 57 -9.11 -22.91 -16.74
C PRO A 57 -10.22 -21.86 -16.84
N VAL A 58 -10.19 -20.86 -15.98
CA VAL A 58 -11.11 -19.71 -16.04
C VAL A 58 -10.33 -18.40 -16.00
N THR A 59 -10.87 -17.37 -16.64
CA THR A 59 -10.36 -16.00 -16.52
C THR A 59 -11.30 -15.20 -15.65
N LEU A 60 -10.77 -14.58 -14.59
CA LEU A 60 -11.52 -13.69 -13.70
C LEU A 60 -10.97 -12.28 -13.81
N LYS A 61 -11.87 -11.31 -13.85
CA LYS A 61 -11.54 -9.87 -13.90
C LYS A 61 -11.60 -9.26 -12.52
N LEU A 62 -10.60 -8.46 -12.19
CA LEU A 62 -10.51 -7.73 -10.92
C LEU A 62 -10.35 -6.23 -11.17
N THR A 63 -11.04 -5.42 -10.39
CA THR A 63 -10.86 -3.97 -10.31
C THR A 63 -10.79 -3.50 -8.88
N SER A 64 -10.33 -2.26 -8.69
CA SER A 64 -10.33 -1.55 -7.40
C SER A 64 -10.98 -0.17 -7.56
N ASP A 65 -11.54 0.37 -6.49
CA ASP A 65 -12.02 1.75 -6.40
C ASP A 65 -10.90 2.78 -6.36
N ASN A 66 -9.64 2.33 -6.27
CA ASN A 66 -8.47 3.19 -6.14
C ASN A 66 -7.41 2.84 -7.19
N ALA A 67 -7.21 3.75 -8.17
CA ALA A 67 -6.22 3.56 -9.22
C ALA A 67 -4.78 3.46 -8.69
N LEU A 68 -4.45 4.17 -7.60
CA LEU A 68 -3.12 4.13 -6.98
C LEU A 68 -2.79 2.73 -6.43
N PHE A 69 -3.78 2.03 -5.89
CA PHE A 69 -3.65 0.65 -5.42
C PHE A 69 -3.14 -0.31 -6.51
N MET A 70 -3.50 -0.03 -7.76
CA MET A 70 -3.18 -0.86 -8.91
C MET A 70 -2.07 -0.27 -9.79
N SER A 71 -1.48 0.87 -9.41
CA SER A 71 -0.59 1.66 -10.27
C SER A 71 0.71 0.97 -10.67
N THR A 72 1.18 0.01 -9.87
CA THR A 72 2.37 -0.78 -10.18
C THR A 72 2.10 -2.01 -11.05
N LEU A 73 0.82 -2.32 -11.28
CA LEU A 73 0.37 -3.51 -12.00
C LEU A 73 0.07 -3.17 -13.47
N ALA A 74 0.41 -4.08 -14.37
CA ALA A 74 0.03 -3.95 -15.77
C ALA A 74 -1.47 -4.28 -15.95
N PRO A 75 -2.20 -3.56 -16.83
CA PRO A 75 -3.56 -3.94 -17.18
C PRO A 75 -3.60 -5.23 -17.99
N GLY A 76 -4.71 -5.97 -17.89
CA GLY A 76 -4.92 -7.22 -18.63
C GLY A 76 -4.51 -8.48 -17.87
N ALA A 77 -4.37 -9.58 -18.59
CA ALA A 77 -4.02 -10.87 -18.02
C ALA A 77 -2.59 -10.86 -17.48
N GLN A 78 -2.44 -11.30 -16.24
CA GLN A 78 -1.14 -11.38 -15.58
C GLN A 78 -0.43 -12.69 -15.93
N SER A 79 0.87 -12.61 -16.23
CA SER A 79 1.66 -13.75 -16.73
C SER A 79 3.11 -13.78 -16.22
N ASP A 80 3.43 -13.00 -15.19
CA ASP A 80 4.72 -13.13 -14.51
C ASP A 80 4.85 -14.47 -13.77
N PRO A 81 6.06 -14.89 -13.38
CA PRO A 81 6.29 -16.20 -12.77
C PRO A 81 5.46 -16.50 -11.52
N VAL A 82 5.21 -15.49 -10.64
CA VAL A 82 4.39 -15.66 -9.45
C VAL A 82 2.93 -15.91 -9.84
N MET A 83 2.39 -15.12 -10.75
CA MET A 83 1.00 -15.30 -11.20
C MET A 83 0.80 -16.62 -11.98
N GLU A 84 1.80 -17.03 -12.75
CA GLU A 84 1.77 -18.34 -13.41
C GLU A 84 1.73 -19.50 -12.39
N GLU A 85 2.43 -19.37 -11.26
CA GLU A 85 2.35 -20.38 -10.20
C GLU A 85 0.99 -20.35 -9.49
N ILE A 86 0.42 -19.16 -9.25
CA ILE A 86 -0.95 -19.01 -8.74
C ILE A 86 -1.94 -19.65 -9.71
N ARG A 87 -1.78 -19.45 -11.02
CA ARG A 87 -2.63 -20.07 -12.06
C ARG A 87 -2.53 -21.60 -12.04
N LYS A 88 -1.35 -22.17 -11.87
CA LYS A 88 -1.18 -23.63 -11.75
C LYS A 88 -1.91 -24.18 -10.52
N LYS A 89 -1.86 -23.47 -9.39
CA LYS A 89 -2.52 -23.89 -8.15
C LYS A 89 -4.05 -23.75 -8.20
N THR A 90 -4.54 -22.69 -8.81
CA THR A 90 -5.97 -22.35 -8.78
C THR A 90 -6.70 -22.66 -10.08
N GLY A 91 -6.00 -22.80 -11.22
CA GLY A 91 -6.59 -22.84 -12.55
C GLY A 91 -7.18 -21.50 -13.01
N VAL A 92 -6.90 -20.39 -12.32
CA VAL A 92 -7.45 -19.07 -12.61
C VAL A 92 -6.41 -18.19 -13.27
N THR A 93 -6.77 -17.60 -14.41
CA THR A 93 -6.05 -16.46 -15.02
C THR A 93 -6.67 -15.18 -14.48
N LEU A 94 -5.87 -14.35 -13.82
CA LEU A 94 -6.31 -13.05 -13.29
C LEU A 94 -6.09 -11.96 -14.33
N GLU A 95 -7.17 -11.26 -14.71
CA GLU A 95 -7.14 -10.09 -15.59
C GLU A 95 -7.43 -8.84 -14.76
N LEU A 96 -6.53 -7.85 -14.81
CA LEU A 96 -6.62 -6.64 -14.01
C LEU A 96 -7.12 -5.44 -14.83
N ASP A 97 -8.11 -4.72 -14.30
CA ASP A 97 -8.45 -3.37 -14.73
C ASP A 97 -7.78 -2.36 -13.78
N THR A 98 -6.60 -1.91 -14.17
CA THR A 98 -5.75 -1.02 -13.36
C THR A 98 -6.02 0.47 -13.58
N GLN A 99 -6.95 0.82 -14.48
CA GLN A 99 -7.23 2.19 -14.89
C GLN A 99 -8.59 2.70 -14.39
N THR A 100 -9.05 2.17 -13.28
CA THR A 100 -10.32 2.58 -12.68
C THR A 100 -10.07 3.70 -11.68
N ASP A 101 -10.53 4.90 -12.03
CA ASP A 101 -10.63 6.05 -11.13
C ASP A 101 -12.03 6.13 -10.48
N ASP A 102 -12.21 7.07 -9.54
CA ASP A 102 -13.50 7.33 -8.87
C ASP A 102 -14.66 7.53 -9.86
N LYS A 103 -14.45 8.18 -11.00
CA LYS A 103 -15.50 8.44 -11.99
C LYS A 103 -15.89 7.16 -12.70
N LYS A 104 -14.91 6.38 -13.16
CA LYS A 104 -15.14 5.11 -13.81
C LYS A 104 -15.80 4.13 -12.86
N PHE A 105 -15.32 4.05 -11.61
CA PHE A 105 -15.91 3.18 -10.59
C PHE A 105 -17.36 3.53 -10.30
N ASN A 106 -17.71 4.81 -10.14
CA ASN A 106 -19.08 5.27 -9.97
C ASN A 106 -19.96 4.95 -11.19
N LEU A 107 -19.44 5.01 -12.42
CA LEU A 107 -20.18 4.60 -13.62
C LEU A 107 -20.45 3.09 -13.64
N MET A 108 -19.47 2.27 -13.26
CA MET A 108 -19.63 0.82 -13.13
C MET A 108 -20.69 0.48 -12.07
N LEU A 109 -20.68 1.17 -10.93
CA LEU A 109 -21.71 1.03 -9.89
C LEU A 109 -23.10 1.42 -10.41
N ALA A 110 -23.22 2.54 -11.10
CA ALA A 110 -24.48 3.01 -11.63
C ALA A 110 -25.05 2.10 -12.73
N GLY A 111 -24.15 1.53 -13.56
CA GLY A 111 -24.50 0.57 -14.62
C GLY A 111 -24.76 -0.85 -14.11
N GLY A 112 -24.27 -1.18 -12.92
CA GLY A 112 -24.28 -2.55 -12.40
C GLY A 112 -23.28 -3.47 -13.11
N ASP A 113 -22.23 -2.91 -13.71
CA ASP A 113 -21.26 -3.59 -14.58
C ASP A 113 -19.93 -3.90 -13.85
N LEU A 114 -20.01 -4.25 -12.56
CA LEU A 114 -18.84 -4.65 -11.79
C LEU A 114 -18.27 -5.98 -12.33
N PRO A 115 -16.92 -6.10 -12.42
CA PRO A 115 -16.26 -7.35 -12.84
C PRO A 115 -16.37 -8.44 -11.77
N ASP A 116 -15.72 -9.59 -11.95
CA ASP A 116 -15.86 -10.75 -11.07
C ASP A 116 -15.45 -10.46 -9.62
N ILE A 117 -14.30 -9.79 -9.44
CA ILE A 117 -13.71 -9.48 -8.13
C ILE A 117 -13.53 -7.97 -7.99
N ILE A 118 -13.91 -7.44 -6.84
CA ILE A 118 -13.76 -6.03 -6.49
C ILE A 118 -12.89 -5.95 -5.24
N VAL A 119 -11.90 -5.05 -5.23
CA VAL A 119 -11.12 -4.70 -4.05
C VAL A 119 -11.42 -3.24 -3.70
N LEU A 120 -12.17 -3.03 -2.62
CA LEU A 120 -12.38 -1.69 -2.09
C LEU A 120 -11.22 -1.31 -1.18
N GLN A 121 -10.60 -0.17 -1.45
CA GLN A 121 -9.58 0.43 -0.58
C GLN A 121 -10.13 1.63 0.21
N ASN A 122 -11.05 2.40 -0.39
CA ASN A 122 -11.81 3.45 0.30
C ASN A 122 -13.14 2.89 0.80
N SER A 123 -13.06 1.78 1.53
CA SER A 123 -14.17 0.89 1.83
C SER A 123 -15.44 1.54 2.38
N PRO A 124 -15.39 2.54 3.28
CA PRO A 124 -16.62 3.07 3.82
C PRO A 124 -17.48 3.79 2.79
N LYS A 125 -16.84 4.43 1.79
CA LYS A 125 -17.53 5.23 0.78
C LYS A 125 -18.51 4.41 -0.08
N TYR A 126 -18.11 3.20 -0.47
CA TYR A 126 -18.85 2.40 -1.45
C TYR A 126 -19.53 1.17 -0.86
N LEU A 127 -19.10 0.69 0.32
CA LEU A 127 -19.57 -0.56 0.92
C LEU A 127 -21.08 -0.62 1.05
N LYS A 128 -21.69 0.41 1.64
CA LYS A 128 -23.13 0.50 1.80
C LYS A 128 -23.85 0.45 0.45
N GLN A 129 -23.40 1.27 -0.50
CA GLN A 129 -24.03 1.37 -1.83
C GLN A 129 -23.97 0.04 -2.58
N ILE A 130 -22.86 -0.67 -2.51
CA ILE A 130 -22.66 -1.96 -3.19
C ILE A 130 -23.56 -3.03 -2.59
N ILE A 131 -23.66 -3.10 -1.25
CA ILE A 131 -24.50 -4.09 -0.55
C ILE A 131 -25.97 -3.80 -0.76
N GLU A 132 -26.45 -2.57 -0.52
CA GLU A 132 -27.84 -2.17 -0.70
C GLU A 132 -28.28 -2.25 -2.16
N GLY A 133 -27.38 -1.95 -3.10
CA GLY A 133 -27.58 -2.10 -4.53
C GLY A 133 -27.58 -3.56 -5.01
N ASN A 134 -27.38 -4.53 -4.11
CA ASN A 134 -27.27 -5.95 -4.42
C ASN A 134 -26.29 -6.22 -5.58
N GLN A 135 -25.11 -5.59 -5.53
CA GLN A 135 -24.09 -5.71 -6.59
C GLN A 135 -23.02 -6.76 -6.30
N VAL A 136 -22.94 -7.22 -5.06
CA VAL A 136 -22.09 -8.31 -4.60
C VAL A 136 -22.93 -9.40 -3.94
N ILE A 137 -22.39 -10.60 -3.89
CA ILE A 137 -23.07 -11.75 -3.29
C ILE A 137 -22.62 -11.97 -1.84
N PRO A 138 -23.48 -12.51 -0.97
CA PRO A 138 -23.05 -13.05 0.32
C PRO A 138 -22.07 -14.20 0.09
N LEU A 139 -21.00 -14.25 0.89
CA LEU A 139 -19.92 -15.22 0.76
C LEU A 139 -20.02 -16.36 1.79
N ASP A 140 -21.09 -16.40 2.61
CA ASP A 140 -21.23 -17.36 3.71
C ASP A 140 -21.13 -18.81 3.24
N ASP A 141 -21.85 -19.19 2.19
CA ASP A 141 -21.82 -20.54 1.63
C ASP A 141 -20.51 -20.80 0.88
N LEU A 142 -20.04 -19.83 0.10
CA LEU A 142 -18.80 -19.96 -0.68
C LEU A 142 -17.58 -20.14 0.23
N ILE A 143 -17.49 -19.42 1.34
CA ILE A 143 -16.35 -19.58 2.25
C ILE A 143 -16.43 -20.91 3.01
N ALA A 144 -17.62 -21.41 3.30
CA ALA A 144 -17.80 -22.72 3.92
C ALA A 144 -17.30 -23.85 3.03
N GLU A 145 -17.51 -23.77 1.71
CA GLU A 145 -17.18 -24.80 0.74
C GLU A 145 -15.80 -24.61 0.08
N HIS A 146 -15.35 -23.38 -0.14
CA HIS A 146 -14.17 -23.02 -0.93
C HIS A 146 -13.15 -22.12 -0.21
N GLY A 147 -13.35 -21.79 1.09
CA GLY A 147 -12.53 -20.87 1.86
C GLY A 147 -11.79 -21.53 3.03
N GLN A 148 -11.23 -22.74 2.84
CA GLN A 148 -10.64 -23.53 3.92
C GLN A 148 -9.42 -22.86 4.56
N SER A 149 -8.59 -22.19 3.76
CA SER A 149 -7.40 -21.50 4.28
C SER A 149 -7.80 -20.30 5.14
N ILE A 150 -8.74 -19.48 4.69
CA ILE A 150 -9.24 -18.34 5.46
C ILE A 150 -9.87 -18.80 6.77
N GLN A 151 -10.70 -19.86 6.73
CA GLN A 151 -11.34 -20.42 7.94
C GLN A 151 -10.32 -20.93 8.96
N LYS A 152 -9.23 -21.53 8.50
CA LYS A 152 -8.19 -22.12 9.35
C LYS A 152 -7.17 -21.09 9.86
N GLU A 153 -6.68 -20.23 8.96
CA GLU A 153 -5.51 -19.38 9.18
C GLU A 153 -5.87 -17.97 9.66
N SER A 154 -7.08 -17.50 9.34
CA SER A 154 -7.56 -16.17 9.71
C SER A 154 -9.08 -16.11 9.97
N PRO A 155 -9.63 -16.93 10.87
CA PRO A 155 -11.08 -16.96 11.16
C PRO A 155 -11.63 -15.62 11.65
N SER A 156 -10.81 -14.81 12.31
CA SER A 156 -11.16 -13.45 12.73
C SER A 156 -11.61 -12.55 11.58
N LYS A 157 -11.08 -12.73 10.36
CA LYS A 157 -11.51 -11.99 9.17
C LYS A 157 -13.01 -12.17 8.91
N ILE A 158 -13.52 -13.38 9.12
CA ILE A 158 -14.94 -13.71 8.90
C ILE A 158 -15.81 -13.01 9.95
N GLU A 159 -15.44 -13.12 11.23
CA GLU A 159 -16.20 -12.51 12.33
C GLU A 159 -16.23 -10.99 12.25
N ILE A 160 -15.08 -10.39 11.98
CA ILE A 160 -14.92 -8.95 11.81
C ILE A 160 -15.75 -8.46 10.63
N SER A 161 -15.66 -9.15 9.50
CA SER A 161 -16.41 -8.76 8.32
C SER A 161 -17.92 -8.81 8.53
N LYS A 162 -18.41 -9.88 9.15
CA LYS A 162 -19.85 -9.98 9.51
C LYS A 162 -20.30 -8.87 10.44
N LYS A 163 -19.44 -8.47 11.38
CA LYS A 163 -19.76 -7.45 12.38
C LYS A 163 -19.67 -6.02 11.82
N PHE A 164 -18.62 -5.72 11.04
CA PHE A 164 -18.30 -4.35 10.66
C PHE A 164 -18.53 -4.04 9.17
N PHE A 165 -18.42 -5.05 8.29
CA PHE A 165 -18.50 -4.86 6.84
C PHE A 165 -19.74 -5.49 6.21
N SER A 166 -20.76 -5.79 7.00
CA SER A 166 -22.02 -6.39 6.54
C SER A 166 -23.14 -5.38 6.27
N ASN A 167 -22.91 -4.09 6.48
CA ASN A 167 -23.97 -3.07 6.50
C ASN A 167 -25.14 -3.44 7.44
N GLY A 168 -24.82 -4.00 8.62
CA GLY A 168 -25.79 -4.39 9.64
C GLY A 168 -26.58 -5.67 9.37
N THR A 169 -26.34 -6.37 8.26
CA THR A 169 -27.07 -7.61 7.90
C THR A 169 -26.54 -8.85 8.63
N GLY A 170 -25.32 -8.81 9.16
CA GLY A 170 -24.62 -9.95 9.76
C GLY A 170 -24.13 -11.00 8.75
N LYS A 171 -24.29 -10.77 7.44
CA LYS A 171 -23.78 -11.64 6.38
C LYS A 171 -22.36 -11.29 5.99
N LEU A 172 -21.63 -12.26 5.47
CA LEU A 172 -20.28 -12.06 4.95
C LEU A 172 -20.35 -11.56 3.49
N TYR A 173 -19.97 -10.30 3.23
CA TYR A 173 -19.91 -9.74 1.87
C TYR A 173 -18.48 -9.47 1.39
N ALA A 174 -17.53 -9.41 2.30
CA ALA A 174 -16.17 -9.07 1.99
C ALA A 174 -15.18 -9.87 2.83
N ILE A 175 -14.00 -10.13 2.28
CA ILE A 175 -12.85 -10.65 3.02
C ILE A 175 -11.88 -9.48 3.23
N PRO A 176 -11.61 -9.08 4.48
CA PRO A 176 -10.55 -8.11 4.78
C PRO A 176 -9.20 -8.66 4.31
N GLY A 177 -8.45 -7.87 3.54
CA GLY A 177 -7.23 -8.33 2.89
C GLY A 177 -6.08 -8.57 3.87
N ILE A 178 -5.20 -7.61 3.98
CA ILE A 178 -3.87 -7.72 4.59
C ILE A 178 -3.90 -7.86 6.10
N ALA A 179 -3.08 -8.79 6.64
CA ALA A 179 -2.64 -8.81 8.03
C ALA A 179 -1.12 -8.61 8.09
N SER A 180 -0.65 -7.70 8.93
CA SER A 180 0.76 -7.48 9.22
C SER A 180 0.97 -7.31 10.74
N GLN A 181 2.23 -7.30 11.19
CA GLN A 181 2.56 -7.04 12.59
C GLN A 181 3.64 -5.97 12.72
N LYS A 182 3.68 -5.35 13.89
CA LYS A 182 4.75 -4.43 14.28
C LYS A 182 6.08 -5.17 14.25
N GLY A 183 7.09 -4.51 13.73
CA GLY A 183 8.44 -5.08 13.68
C GLY A 183 9.47 -4.06 13.22
N PRO A 184 10.74 -4.43 13.29
CA PRO A 184 11.80 -3.60 12.77
C PRO A 184 11.60 -3.35 11.28
N GLN A 185 12.07 -2.22 10.81
CA GLN A 185 12.02 -1.84 9.39
C GLN A 185 13.43 -1.48 8.93
N TYR A 186 13.72 -1.80 7.67
CA TYR A 186 15.00 -1.44 7.06
C TYR A 186 15.26 0.08 7.13
N LYS A 187 14.22 0.86 6.81
CA LYS A 187 14.27 2.32 6.80
C LYS A 187 12.88 2.85 7.13
N TYR A 188 12.78 3.74 8.09
CA TYR A 188 11.52 4.39 8.44
C TYR A 188 11.30 5.63 7.54
N ALA A 189 11.11 5.38 6.25
CA ALA A 189 11.07 6.41 5.23
C ALA A 189 9.65 6.84 4.79
N ASN A 190 8.61 6.09 5.19
CA ASN A 190 7.26 6.32 4.70
C ASN A 190 6.42 7.28 5.53
N HIS A 191 6.85 7.63 6.74
CA HIS A 191 6.11 8.50 7.65
C HIS A 191 7.03 9.49 8.35
N THR A 192 8.22 9.70 7.77
CA THR A 192 9.18 10.73 8.14
C THR A 192 9.48 11.55 6.90
N TYR A 193 10.18 12.66 7.04
CA TYR A 193 10.62 13.40 5.87
C TYR A 193 11.94 12.84 5.35
N ASN A 194 11.95 12.45 4.07
CA ASN A 194 13.17 12.14 3.34
C ASN A 194 13.74 13.45 2.80
N ILE A 195 14.98 13.71 3.13
CA ILE A 195 15.69 14.93 2.75
C ILE A 195 16.87 14.58 1.84
N ARG A 196 17.27 15.48 0.95
CA ARG A 196 18.51 15.34 0.17
C ARG A 196 19.69 15.23 1.14
N TRP A 197 20.16 13.99 1.33
CA TRP A 197 21.19 13.65 2.30
C TRP A 197 22.53 14.26 1.96
N ASP A 198 22.91 14.23 0.70
CA ASP A 198 24.13 14.84 0.17
C ASP A 198 24.19 16.36 0.43
N TYR A 199 23.08 17.06 0.29
CA TYR A 199 23.00 18.49 0.60
C TYR A 199 23.00 18.76 2.11
N TYR A 200 22.36 17.90 2.91
CA TYR A 200 22.39 17.97 4.36
C TYR A 200 23.83 17.76 4.89
N LYS A 201 24.55 16.78 4.33
CA LYS A 201 25.95 16.50 4.60
C LYS A 201 26.85 17.68 4.23
N GLU A 202 26.64 18.32 3.07
CA GLU A 202 27.38 19.52 2.64
C GLU A 202 27.24 20.69 3.61
N LEU A 203 26.11 20.80 4.33
CA LEU A 203 25.87 21.79 5.38
C LEU A 203 26.51 21.41 6.73
N GLY A 204 27.10 20.22 6.86
CA GLY A 204 27.71 19.75 8.09
C GLY A 204 26.70 19.20 9.09
N PHE A 205 25.55 18.73 8.63
CA PHE A 205 24.48 18.13 9.45
C PHE A 205 23.96 19.05 10.57
N PRO A 206 23.46 20.25 10.26
CA PRO A 206 22.94 21.16 11.28
C PRO A 206 21.81 20.50 12.07
N ALA A 207 21.77 20.71 13.37
CA ALA A 207 20.76 20.14 14.25
C ALA A 207 19.36 20.70 13.92
N VAL A 208 18.36 19.82 13.86
CA VAL A 208 16.96 20.17 13.66
C VAL A 208 16.19 19.83 14.93
N ASN A 209 15.92 20.84 15.75
CA ASN A 209 15.29 20.69 17.06
C ASN A 209 13.79 21.05 17.05
N ASN A 210 13.36 21.80 16.05
CA ASN A 210 12.01 22.31 15.90
C ASN A 210 11.68 22.59 14.43
N LEU A 211 10.46 23.03 14.14
CA LEU A 211 10.01 23.31 12.78
C LEU A 211 10.71 24.51 12.13
N ASP A 212 11.15 25.47 12.93
CA ASP A 212 11.86 26.64 12.43
C ASP A 212 13.26 26.25 11.96
N ASP A 213 13.98 25.41 12.74
CA ASP A 213 15.26 24.83 12.32
C ASP A 213 15.09 24.05 11.02
N PHE A 214 13.98 23.30 10.89
CA PHE A 214 13.69 22.53 9.70
C PHE A 214 13.47 23.41 8.45
N LEU A 215 12.68 24.49 8.57
CA LEU A 215 12.50 25.44 7.48
C LEU A 215 13.80 26.16 7.12
N ASN A 216 14.61 26.54 8.11
CA ASN A 216 15.91 27.18 7.89
C ASN A 216 16.86 26.24 7.16
N LEU A 217 16.91 24.94 7.55
CA LEU A 217 17.70 23.94 6.83
C LEU A 217 17.30 23.86 5.36
N LEU A 218 16.01 23.77 5.06
CA LEU A 218 15.54 23.74 3.66
C LEU A 218 15.91 25.03 2.91
N ALA A 219 15.86 26.18 3.58
CA ALA A 219 16.24 27.46 2.97
C ALA A 219 17.74 27.51 2.65
N GLU A 220 18.61 27.03 3.54
CA GLU A 220 20.05 26.96 3.29
C GLU A 220 20.37 25.99 2.14
N MET A 221 19.72 24.83 2.10
CA MET A 221 19.86 23.88 1.00
C MET A 221 19.42 24.49 -0.33
N GLN A 222 18.24 25.12 -0.38
CA GLN A 222 17.73 25.78 -1.58
C GLN A 222 18.61 26.94 -2.05
N GLN A 223 19.18 27.70 -1.11
CA GLN A 223 20.09 28.81 -1.43
C GLN A 223 21.39 28.29 -2.08
N LYS A 224 21.94 27.16 -1.61
CA LYS A 224 23.14 26.55 -2.21
C LYS A 224 22.82 25.86 -3.54
N HIS A 225 21.66 25.23 -3.63
CA HIS A 225 21.20 24.47 -4.79
C HIS A 225 19.87 25.03 -5.35
N PRO A 226 19.86 26.29 -5.86
CA PRO A 226 18.62 26.92 -6.33
C PRO A 226 18.08 26.31 -7.63
N LYS A 227 18.91 25.50 -8.30
CA LYS A 227 18.57 24.79 -9.54
C LYS A 227 19.14 23.38 -9.51
N ASN A 228 18.41 22.44 -10.12
CA ASN A 228 18.94 21.09 -10.39
C ASN A 228 19.97 21.10 -11.54
N GLU A 229 20.50 19.96 -11.87
CA GLU A 229 21.54 19.79 -12.93
C GLU A 229 21.04 20.19 -14.33
N GLN A 230 19.73 20.14 -14.55
CA GLN A 230 19.08 20.59 -15.79
C GLN A 230 18.75 22.08 -15.80
N GLY A 231 19.17 22.83 -14.77
CA GLY A 231 18.93 24.27 -14.66
C GLY A 231 17.50 24.66 -14.24
N GLN A 232 16.68 23.70 -13.81
CA GLN A 232 15.32 23.93 -13.36
C GLN A 232 15.28 24.35 -11.88
N PRO A 233 14.29 25.17 -11.45
CA PRO A 233 14.17 25.59 -10.07
C PRO A 233 14.01 24.41 -9.10
N VAL A 234 14.68 24.52 -7.96
CA VAL A 234 14.54 23.62 -6.81
C VAL A 234 13.74 24.30 -5.71
N TYR A 235 12.81 23.58 -5.12
CA TYR A 235 11.95 24.03 -4.03
C TYR A 235 12.22 23.24 -2.76
N GLY A 236 12.07 23.87 -1.61
CA GLY A 236 12.19 23.21 -0.32
C GLY A 236 11.19 22.06 -0.20
N MET A 237 9.94 22.29 -0.61
CA MET A 237 8.85 21.33 -0.54
C MET A 237 7.79 21.54 -1.63
N ALA A 238 7.08 20.48 -1.97
CA ALA A 238 6.01 20.49 -2.97
C ALA A 238 4.80 19.65 -2.49
N PRO A 239 4.07 20.07 -1.43
CA PRO A 239 2.94 19.31 -0.92
C PRO A 239 1.85 19.08 -1.96
N LEU A 240 1.20 17.90 -1.89
CA LEU A 240 0.13 17.49 -2.79
C LEU A 240 -1.24 17.96 -2.25
N PHE A 241 -1.55 19.26 -2.34
CA PHE A 241 -2.84 19.78 -1.89
C PHE A 241 -4.03 19.30 -2.74
N ASP A 242 -3.77 18.72 -3.92
CA ASP A 242 -4.79 17.99 -4.70
C ASP A 242 -5.35 16.76 -3.95
N TRP A 243 -4.61 16.24 -2.98
CA TRP A 243 -5.07 15.19 -2.08
C TRP A 243 -5.89 15.72 -0.88
N GLY A 244 -6.40 16.93 -0.98
CA GLY A 244 -7.27 17.54 0.01
C GLY A 244 -6.59 17.81 1.33
N LEU A 245 -6.95 17.09 2.39
CA LEU A 245 -6.42 17.31 3.74
C LEU A 245 -5.18 16.47 4.10
N VAL A 246 -4.79 15.51 3.24
CA VAL A 246 -3.65 14.60 3.48
C VAL A 246 -2.33 15.33 3.81
N PRO A 247 -1.95 16.45 3.16
CA PRO A 247 -0.73 17.17 3.52
C PRO A 247 -0.69 17.66 4.96
N TYR A 248 -1.86 17.94 5.56
CA TYR A 248 -1.97 18.37 6.96
C TYR A 248 -1.92 17.18 7.92
N GLU A 249 -2.49 16.03 7.54
CA GLU A 249 -2.40 14.78 8.32
C GLU A 249 -0.95 14.31 8.41
N MET A 250 -0.20 14.39 7.31
CA MET A 250 1.23 14.07 7.30
C MET A 250 2.01 14.92 8.30
N PHE A 251 1.60 16.18 8.46
CA PHE A 251 2.20 17.10 9.44
C PHE A 251 1.97 16.63 10.88
N ASP A 252 0.77 16.17 11.21
CA ASP A 252 0.48 15.59 12.54
C ASP A 252 1.32 14.36 12.85
N ARG A 253 1.59 13.53 11.85
CA ARG A 253 2.38 12.30 12.03
C ARG A 253 3.80 12.58 12.52
N LEU A 254 4.38 13.73 12.16
CA LEU A 254 5.69 14.16 12.68
C LEU A 254 5.68 14.39 14.20
N PHE A 255 4.53 14.71 14.77
CA PHE A 255 4.38 14.97 16.20
C PHE A 255 3.72 13.81 16.94
N GLY A 256 3.59 12.65 16.27
CA GLY A 256 2.97 11.47 16.84
C GLY A 256 1.46 11.61 17.10
N ARG A 257 0.83 12.63 16.51
CA ARG A 257 -0.62 12.78 16.52
C ARG A 257 -1.23 12.05 15.34
N ILE A 258 -2.44 11.57 15.49
CA ILE A 258 -3.17 10.87 14.44
C ILE A 258 -4.49 11.58 14.22
N ASN A 259 -4.64 12.15 13.03
CA ASN A 259 -5.89 12.74 12.60
C ASN A 259 -6.75 11.70 11.90
N LYS A 260 -8.01 11.72 12.18
CA LYS A 260 -8.99 10.80 11.60
C LYS A 260 -10.18 11.56 11.04
N ASN A 261 -10.79 10.95 10.03
CA ASN A 261 -12.06 11.41 9.49
C ASN A 261 -12.06 12.89 9.09
N ASN A 262 -11.13 13.27 8.20
CA ASN A 262 -11.08 14.62 7.63
C ASN A 262 -11.05 15.74 8.68
N MET A 263 -10.27 15.59 9.74
CA MET A 263 -10.08 16.54 10.84
C MET A 263 -11.25 16.65 11.83
N PHE A 264 -12.25 15.77 11.78
CA PHE A 264 -13.35 15.80 12.76
C PHE A 264 -12.98 15.21 14.10
N VAL A 265 -12.03 14.29 14.15
CA VAL A 265 -11.49 13.73 15.37
C VAL A 265 -10.00 13.46 15.22
N TYR A 266 -9.23 13.67 16.25
CA TYR A 266 -7.87 13.18 16.35
C TYR A 266 -7.72 12.26 17.56
N LEU A 267 -6.68 11.42 17.53
CA LEU A 267 -6.34 10.53 18.64
C LEU A 267 -5.17 11.13 19.42
N GLU A 268 -5.31 11.17 20.74
CA GLU A 268 -4.25 11.65 21.61
C GLU A 268 -3.01 10.76 21.51
N PRO A 269 -1.81 11.33 21.42
CA PRO A 269 -0.57 10.57 21.38
C PRO A 269 -0.45 9.60 22.55
N GLY A 270 -0.17 8.34 22.25
CA GLY A 270 0.11 7.29 23.24
C GLY A 270 -1.10 6.71 23.96
N THR A 271 -2.24 7.37 23.98
CA THR A 271 -3.48 6.83 24.58
C THR A 271 -4.47 6.36 23.55
N PHE A 272 -4.40 6.89 22.34
CA PHE A 272 -5.36 6.70 21.24
C PHE A 272 -6.80 7.04 21.61
N LYS A 273 -6.99 7.84 22.63
CA LYS A 273 -8.31 8.33 22.98
C LYS A 273 -8.77 9.37 21.98
N PRO A 274 -10.02 9.29 21.50
CA PRO A 274 -10.58 10.32 20.66
C PRO A 274 -10.57 11.69 21.38
N ALA A 275 -10.11 12.71 20.68
CA ALA A 275 -10.10 14.09 21.13
C ALA A 275 -10.79 15.00 20.12
N GLY A 276 -10.91 16.30 20.44
CA GLY A 276 -11.60 17.27 19.60
C GLY A 276 -11.07 17.35 18.17
N GLY A 277 -11.88 17.93 17.29
CA GLY A 277 -11.56 18.05 15.86
C GLY A 277 -11.27 19.49 15.44
N ILE A 278 -11.62 19.83 14.21
CA ILE A 278 -11.27 21.06 13.51
C ILE A 278 -11.63 22.38 14.24
N LEU A 279 -12.56 22.32 15.18
CA LEU A 279 -12.89 23.47 16.05
C LEU A 279 -11.90 23.68 17.20
N ASP A 280 -10.93 22.78 17.40
CA ASP A 280 -9.79 22.99 18.28
C ASP A 280 -8.68 23.71 17.50
N PRO A 281 -8.18 24.87 17.98
CA PRO A 281 -7.14 25.63 17.29
C PRO A 281 -5.77 24.93 17.24
N ASN A 282 -5.60 23.79 17.93
CA ASN A 282 -4.35 23.03 18.02
C ASN A 282 -4.34 21.76 17.17
N VAL A 283 -5.28 21.59 16.24
CA VAL A 283 -5.26 20.42 15.34
C VAL A 283 -4.37 20.66 14.12
N ALA A 284 -3.95 19.58 13.49
CA ALA A 284 -3.02 19.53 12.37
C ALA A 284 -3.31 20.51 11.25
N TYR A 285 -4.57 20.74 10.94
CA TYR A 285 -4.95 21.66 9.88
C TYR A 285 -4.42 23.09 10.15
N TRP A 286 -4.61 23.60 11.37
CA TRP A 286 -4.18 24.94 11.72
C TRP A 286 -2.65 25.04 11.85
N ASP A 287 -2.03 24.08 12.52
CA ASP A 287 -0.57 24.04 12.64
C ASP A 287 0.09 23.85 11.27
N GLY A 288 -0.46 22.96 10.44
CA GLY A 288 0.04 22.73 9.09
C GLY A 288 -0.11 23.94 8.17
N THR A 289 -1.25 24.64 8.21
CA THR A 289 -1.42 25.85 7.39
C THR A 289 -0.48 26.99 7.84
N LYS A 290 -0.21 27.13 9.15
CA LYS A 290 0.82 28.07 9.67
C LYS A 290 2.22 27.71 9.19
N PHE A 291 2.57 26.43 9.24
CA PHE A 291 3.85 25.93 8.75
C PHE A 291 4.03 26.20 7.24
N TYR A 292 3.03 25.84 6.43
CA TYR A 292 3.10 26.06 4.98
C TYR A 292 3.07 27.56 4.64
N ARG A 293 2.39 28.41 5.42
CA ARG A 293 2.46 29.86 5.26
C ARG A 293 3.89 30.37 5.45
N LYS A 294 4.57 29.92 6.51
CA LYS A 294 5.96 30.31 6.77
C LYS A 294 6.89 29.79 5.67
N ALA A 295 6.70 28.55 5.22
CA ALA A 295 7.44 28.00 4.08
C ALA A 295 7.23 28.83 2.80
N ASN A 296 6.01 29.26 2.52
CA ASN A 296 5.70 30.14 1.39
C ASN A 296 6.37 31.51 1.52
N GLU A 297 6.33 32.13 2.72
CA GLU A 297 7.00 33.41 3.03
C GLU A 297 8.51 33.33 2.78
N MET A 298 9.13 32.17 3.06
CA MET A 298 10.55 31.91 2.83
C MET A 298 10.86 31.48 1.38
N GLY A 299 9.87 31.39 0.49
CA GLY A 299 10.06 30.97 -0.90
C GLY A 299 10.40 29.47 -1.07
N LEU A 300 10.07 28.64 -0.09
CA LEU A 300 10.36 27.20 -0.08
C LEU A 300 9.27 26.37 -0.77
N LEU A 301 8.05 26.92 -0.87
CA LEU A 301 6.91 26.20 -1.39
C LEU A 301 6.88 26.23 -2.93
N ASP A 302 6.75 25.06 -3.55
CA ASP A 302 6.52 24.96 -4.98
C ASP A 302 5.18 25.63 -5.35
N PRO A 303 5.15 26.61 -6.27
CA PRO A 303 3.92 27.31 -6.65
C PRO A 303 2.85 26.40 -7.25
N ASP A 304 3.23 25.25 -7.82
CA ASP A 304 2.29 24.28 -8.39
C ASP A 304 1.59 23.42 -7.34
N SER A 305 1.97 23.49 -6.06
CA SER A 305 1.51 22.59 -4.98
C SER A 305 -0.01 22.46 -4.85
N PHE A 306 -0.77 23.52 -5.20
CA PHE A 306 -2.23 23.49 -5.15
C PHE A 306 -2.92 22.86 -6.36
N THR A 307 -2.19 22.62 -7.44
CA THR A 307 -2.75 22.15 -8.73
C THR A 307 -2.06 20.94 -9.29
N GLN A 308 -0.85 20.61 -8.80
CA GLN A 308 -0.10 19.48 -9.29
C GLN A 308 -0.74 18.15 -8.88
N LYS A 309 -0.67 17.18 -9.78
CA LYS A 309 -1.06 15.80 -9.54
C LYS A 309 0.13 14.99 -9.03
N TYR A 310 -0.17 13.80 -8.53
CA TYR A 310 0.83 12.87 -8.01
C TYR A 310 1.97 12.60 -9.00
N GLU A 311 1.65 12.39 -10.26
CA GLU A 311 2.64 12.12 -11.32
C GLU A 311 3.58 13.32 -11.52
N ASN A 312 3.06 14.55 -11.45
CA ASN A 312 3.88 15.77 -11.55
C ASN A 312 4.82 15.91 -10.34
N PHE A 313 4.33 15.57 -9.15
CA PHE A 313 5.14 15.56 -7.94
C PHE A 313 6.29 14.54 -8.03
N THR A 314 5.99 13.29 -8.38
CA THR A 314 7.00 12.23 -8.50
C THR A 314 8.06 12.56 -9.55
N GLU A 315 7.67 13.14 -10.68
CA GLU A 315 8.63 13.62 -11.70
C GLU A 315 9.52 14.76 -11.17
N LYS A 316 8.99 15.66 -10.35
CA LYS A 316 9.80 16.72 -9.71
C LYS A 316 10.81 16.13 -8.71
N VAL A 317 10.40 15.11 -7.93
CA VAL A 317 11.31 14.40 -7.00
C VAL A 317 12.42 13.72 -7.80
N LYS A 318 12.07 12.93 -8.82
CA LYS A 318 13.03 12.23 -9.71
C LYS A 318 14.00 13.20 -10.39
N ALA A 319 13.53 14.38 -10.75
CA ALA A 319 14.36 15.43 -11.35
C ALA A 319 15.20 16.22 -10.33
N GLY A 320 15.17 15.87 -9.05
CA GLY A 320 15.91 16.59 -7.99
C GLY A 320 15.42 18.02 -7.75
N ARG A 321 14.16 18.33 -8.06
CA ARG A 321 13.55 19.66 -7.93
C ARG A 321 12.87 19.92 -6.59
N VAL A 322 12.82 18.93 -5.71
CA VAL A 322 12.20 19.02 -4.38
C VAL A 322 13.21 18.50 -3.36
N LEU A 323 13.47 19.26 -2.31
CA LEU A 323 14.46 18.88 -1.28
C LEU A 323 13.90 17.91 -0.26
N LEU A 324 12.57 17.89 -0.09
CA LEU A 324 11.85 17.15 0.90
C LEU A 324 10.75 16.30 0.28
N SER A 325 10.72 15.01 0.59
CA SER A 325 9.57 14.14 0.29
C SER A 325 9.07 13.41 1.53
N PRO A 326 7.76 13.40 1.80
CA PRO A 326 7.20 12.67 2.94
C PRO A 326 7.15 11.15 2.73
N TRP A 327 7.38 10.67 1.49
CA TRP A 327 7.26 9.28 1.13
C TRP A 327 8.43 8.80 0.27
N SER A 328 9.04 7.67 0.63
CA SER A 328 10.06 7.03 -0.20
C SER A 328 9.50 6.54 -1.54
N TRP A 329 8.33 5.91 -1.51
CA TRP A 329 7.65 5.37 -2.70
C TRP A 329 7.17 6.44 -3.70
N ALA A 330 7.17 7.70 -3.33
CA ALA A 330 6.73 8.79 -4.21
C ALA A 330 7.89 9.41 -5.02
N GLY A 331 8.63 8.59 -5.72
CA GLY A 331 9.72 8.99 -6.62
C GLY A 331 11.10 9.07 -5.96
N VAL A 332 11.22 8.91 -4.64
CA VAL A 332 12.52 8.94 -3.93
C VAL A 332 13.35 7.69 -4.23
N ASP A 333 12.74 6.50 -4.18
CA ASP A 333 13.46 5.26 -4.41
C ASP A 333 14.01 5.19 -5.84
N GLU A 334 13.22 5.61 -6.84
CA GLU A 334 13.66 5.70 -8.23
C GLU A 334 14.72 6.80 -8.44
N ALA A 335 14.58 7.94 -7.76
CA ALA A 335 15.57 9.01 -7.81
C ALA A 335 16.90 8.57 -7.19
N ASN A 336 16.87 7.90 -6.03
CA ASN A 336 18.05 7.33 -5.41
C ASN A 336 18.75 6.33 -6.32
N ALA A 337 17.98 5.43 -6.96
CA ALA A 337 18.54 4.46 -7.90
C ALA A 337 19.18 5.12 -9.13
N ALA A 338 18.58 6.19 -9.64
CA ALA A 338 19.13 6.94 -10.78
C ALA A 338 20.40 7.73 -10.39
N LEU A 339 20.38 8.45 -9.27
CA LEU A 339 21.52 9.22 -8.79
C LEU A 339 22.72 8.34 -8.42
N ALA A 340 22.48 7.14 -7.89
CA ALA A 340 23.54 6.18 -7.57
C ALA A 340 24.35 5.73 -8.78
N GLN A 341 23.84 5.88 -10.01
CA GLN A 341 24.62 5.61 -11.25
C GLN A 341 25.65 6.71 -11.53
N GLU A 342 25.42 7.93 -11.03
CA GLU A 342 26.33 9.07 -11.19
C GLU A 342 27.26 9.19 -9.99
N ASP A 343 26.67 9.19 -8.78
CA ASP A 343 27.37 9.24 -7.51
C ASP A 343 26.57 8.44 -6.46
N PRO A 344 27.12 7.34 -5.92
CA PRO A 344 26.42 6.47 -4.99
C PRO A 344 26.10 7.11 -3.62
N LEU A 345 26.62 8.30 -3.35
CA LEU A 345 26.35 9.06 -2.11
C LEU A 345 25.31 10.15 -2.31
N LYS A 346 24.81 10.37 -3.52
CA LYS A 346 23.70 11.30 -3.78
C LYS A 346 22.36 10.62 -3.54
N GLY A 347 21.44 11.33 -2.86
CA GLY A 347 20.07 10.86 -2.69
C GLY A 347 19.37 11.40 -1.46
N TRP A 348 18.24 10.79 -1.16
CA TRP A 348 17.40 11.13 0.00
C TRP A 348 17.52 10.06 1.08
N GLU A 349 17.62 10.52 2.33
CA GLU A 349 17.54 9.69 3.53
C GLU A 349 16.53 10.27 4.53
N PRO A 350 15.99 9.45 5.45
CA PRO A 350 15.08 9.94 6.48
C PRO A 350 15.77 10.95 7.40
N LEU A 351 15.21 12.14 7.53
CA LEU A 351 15.65 13.09 8.54
C LEU A 351 15.18 12.61 9.92
N PRO A 352 16.08 12.45 10.90
CA PRO A 352 15.68 12.08 12.25
C PRO A 352 14.77 13.13 12.88
N VAL A 353 13.66 12.71 13.47
CA VAL A 353 12.78 13.62 14.20
C VAL A 353 13.46 14.19 15.45
N PRO A 354 13.12 15.41 15.88
CA PRO A 354 13.68 16.01 17.08
C PRO A 354 13.50 15.16 18.34
N SER A 355 14.43 15.26 19.30
CA SER A 355 14.30 14.62 20.61
C SER A 355 13.08 15.11 21.37
N GLY A 356 12.47 14.23 22.15
CA GLY A 356 11.23 14.52 22.90
C GLY A 356 9.96 14.33 22.10
N GLN A 357 10.06 14.07 20.78
CA GLN A 357 8.90 13.85 19.92
C GLN A 357 8.41 12.40 19.98
N THR A 358 7.16 12.21 19.60
CA THR A 358 6.56 10.90 19.37
C THR A 358 6.49 10.66 17.86
N VAL A 359 7.06 9.56 17.40
CA VAL A 359 7.11 9.19 15.97
C VAL A 359 6.02 8.21 15.64
N TYR A 360 5.27 8.52 14.63
CA TYR A 360 4.34 7.58 14.02
C TYR A 360 5.09 6.63 13.08
N LEU A 361 5.03 5.33 13.35
CA LEU A 361 5.78 4.32 12.59
C LEU A 361 4.95 3.54 11.57
N GLY A 362 3.72 3.91 11.37
CA GLY A 362 2.87 3.32 10.36
C GLY A 362 1.62 2.62 10.87
N GLU A 363 0.81 2.18 9.94
CA GLU A 363 -0.44 1.47 10.15
C GLU A 363 -0.18 -0.03 10.03
N PHE A 364 -0.65 -0.80 10.99
CA PHE A 364 -0.59 -2.25 10.93
C PHE A 364 -1.98 -2.82 11.17
N GLY A 365 -2.50 -3.54 10.19
CA GLY A 365 -3.71 -4.32 10.36
C GLY A 365 -3.37 -5.58 11.15
N THR A 366 -3.76 -5.65 12.40
CA THR A 366 -3.68 -6.88 13.17
C THR A 366 -4.95 -7.72 12.92
N ASN A 367 -4.77 -9.02 12.72
CA ASN A 367 -5.85 -10.02 12.71
C ASN A 367 -6.99 -9.80 11.71
N GLY A 368 -6.70 -9.22 10.54
CA GLY A 368 -7.68 -9.13 9.46
C GLY A 368 -8.50 -7.86 9.43
N PHE A 369 -8.12 -6.87 10.21
CA PHE A 369 -8.62 -5.53 10.01
C PHE A 369 -7.83 -4.86 8.89
N SER A 370 -8.47 -4.67 7.76
CA SER A 370 -7.88 -4.00 6.60
C SER A 370 -8.93 -3.12 5.97
N ASN A 371 -8.52 -1.95 5.53
CA ASN A 371 -9.35 -1.12 4.67
C ASN A 371 -9.50 -1.69 3.25
N ARG A 372 -8.81 -2.81 2.96
CA ARG A 372 -8.93 -3.53 1.68
C ARG A 372 -9.95 -4.63 1.82
N LEU A 373 -11.09 -4.47 1.19
CA LEU A 373 -12.20 -5.42 1.23
C LEU A 373 -12.32 -6.10 -0.12
N ILE A 374 -12.11 -7.41 -0.14
CA ILE A 374 -12.21 -8.24 -1.35
C ILE A 374 -13.61 -8.82 -1.42
N MET A 375 -14.32 -8.54 -2.51
CA MET A 375 -15.72 -8.89 -2.72
C MET A 375 -15.91 -9.61 -4.04
N ILE A 376 -16.96 -10.44 -4.16
CA ILE A 376 -17.34 -11.11 -5.40
C ILE A 376 -18.63 -10.47 -5.94
N SER A 377 -18.56 -10.05 -7.21
CA SER A 377 -19.70 -9.46 -7.92
C SER A 377 -20.82 -10.46 -8.13
N LYS A 378 -22.06 -10.00 -8.09
CA LYS A 378 -23.21 -10.81 -8.54
C LYS A 378 -23.18 -11.17 -10.02
N ASN A 379 -22.36 -10.46 -10.81
CA ASN A 379 -22.22 -10.71 -12.25
C ASN A 379 -21.21 -11.81 -12.56
N SER A 380 -20.40 -12.22 -11.58
CA SER A 380 -19.45 -13.31 -11.80
C SER A 380 -20.14 -14.59 -12.23
N LYS A 381 -19.61 -15.22 -13.27
CA LYS A 381 -20.10 -16.50 -13.78
C LYS A 381 -19.43 -17.71 -13.09
N HIS A 382 -18.39 -17.43 -12.30
CA HIS A 382 -17.57 -18.42 -11.62
C HIS A 382 -17.27 -18.02 -10.19
N PRO A 383 -18.30 -17.77 -9.33
CA PRO A 383 -18.10 -17.28 -7.96
C PRO A 383 -17.33 -18.27 -7.08
N GLU A 384 -17.49 -19.58 -7.31
CA GLU A 384 -16.73 -20.62 -6.61
C GLU A 384 -15.23 -20.51 -6.93
N ARG A 385 -14.90 -20.31 -8.21
CA ARG A 385 -13.51 -20.15 -8.66
C ARG A 385 -12.90 -18.84 -8.18
N ALA A 386 -13.72 -17.78 -8.06
CA ALA A 386 -13.30 -16.52 -7.45
C ALA A 386 -12.98 -16.70 -5.97
N MET A 387 -13.80 -17.47 -5.23
CA MET A 387 -13.53 -17.76 -3.82
C MET A 387 -12.27 -18.64 -3.66
N GLU A 388 -12.06 -19.65 -4.49
CA GLU A 388 -10.84 -20.49 -4.48
C GLU A 388 -9.57 -19.66 -4.72
N LEU A 389 -9.62 -18.70 -5.66
CA LEU A 389 -8.51 -17.77 -5.88
C LEU A 389 -8.29 -16.88 -4.64
N ILE A 390 -9.35 -16.29 -4.10
CA ILE A 390 -9.27 -15.44 -2.91
C ILE A 390 -8.71 -16.24 -1.73
N ASP A 391 -9.20 -17.45 -1.49
CA ASP A 391 -8.72 -18.32 -0.41
C ASP A 391 -7.22 -18.62 -0.53
N TYR A 392 -6.76 -18.92 -1.75
CA TYR A 392 -5.33 -19.16 -2.00
C TYR A 392 -4.49 -17.89 -1.76
N LEU A 393 -4.90 -16.74 -2.31
CA LEU A 393 -4.18 -15.47 -2.12
C LEU A 393 -4.14 -15.05 -0.65
N GLN A 394 -5.19 -15.36 0.11
CA GLN A 394 -5.32 -15.04 1.52
C GLN A 394 -4.69 -16.08 2.46
N SER A 395 -4.16 -17.19 1.93
CA SER A 395 -3.46 -18.23 2.69
C SER A 395 -2.01 -17.84 3.02
N LEU A 396 -1.40 -18.53 3.99
CA LEU A 396 0.03 -18.44 4.27
C LEU A 396 0.87 -18.87 3.06
N GLU A 397 0.46 -19.96 2.35
CA GLU A 397 1.16 -20.43 1.13
C GLU A 397 1.13 -19.36 0.04
N GLY A 398 -0.04 -18.82 -0.26
CA GLY A 398 -0.19 -17.76 -1.28
C GLY A 398 0.58 -16.48 -0.90
N SER A 399 0.55 -16.12 0.37
CA SER A 399 1.30 -14.97 0.88
C SER A 399 2.81 -15.16 0.78
N ARG A 400 3.34 -16.34 1.12
CA ARG A 400 4.77 -16.68 0.91
C ARG A 400 5.15 -16.57 -0.56
N LEU A 401 4.35 -17.14 -1.46
CA LEU A 401 4.59 -17.06 -2.90
C LEU A 401 4.63 -15.62 -3.38
N ILE A 402 3.65 -14.81 -2.99
CA ILE A 402 3.59 -13.39 -3.37
C ILE A 402 4.79 -12.62 -2.81
N GLN A 403 5.15 -12.83 -1.53
CA GLN A 403 6.22 -12.07 -0.88
C GLN A 403 7.63 -12.49 -1.31
N ASN A 404 7.83 -13.79 -1.61
CA ASN A 404 9.18 -14.34 -1.75
C ASN A 404 9.43 -15.08 -3.06
N GLY A 405 8.42 -15.23 -3.92
CA GLY A 405 8.55 -16.02 -5.15
C GLY A 405 8.47 -17.53 -4.91
N ILE A 406 8.97 -18.28 -5.88
CA ILE A 406 8.80 -19.72 -6.00
C ILE A 406 9.89 -20.46 -5.22
N GLN A 407 9.48 -21.34 -4.29
CA GLN A 407 10.41 -22.22 -3.57
C GLN A 407 11.18 -23.12 -4.56
N GLY A 408 12.46 -23.33 -4.29
CA GLY A 408 13.36 -24.07 -5.18
C GLY A 408 13.95 -23.22 -6.31
N LYS A 409 13.27 -22.14 -6.72
CA LYS A 409 13.74 -21.18 -7.73
C LYS A 409 14.29 -19.91 -7.08
N ASP A 410 13.45 -19.20 -6.36
CA ASP A 410 13.76 -17.85 -5.83
C ASP A 410 14.29 -17.91 -4.39
N TRP A 411 13.79 -18.85 -3.60
CA TRP A 411 14.22 -19.13 -2.23
C TRP A 411 14.21 -20.63 -1.94
N ASP A 412 14.85 -21.03 -0.84
CA ASP A 412 14.85 -22.41 -0.38
C ASP A 412 15.09 -22.49 1.13
N ILE A 413 14.98 -23.70 1.71
CA ILE A 413 15.33 -23.92 3.11
C ILE A 413 16.83 -24.19 3.22
N ALA A 414 17.53 -23.35 3.97
CA ALA A 414 18.92 -23.54 4.36
C ALA A 414 19.02 -23.47 5.90
N ASP A 415 19.68 -24.44 6.50
CA ASP A 415 19.81 -24.57 7.96
C ASP A 415 18.48 -24.49 8.73
N GLY A 416 17.43 -25.07 8.14
CA GLY A 416 16.09 -25.11 8.71
C GLY A 416 15.30 -23.81 8.63
N LYS A 417 15.79 -22.80 7.91
CA LYS A 417 15.13 -21.51 7.72
C LYS A 417 15.00 -21.17 6.24
N PRO A 418 13.91 -20.48 5.84
CA PRO A 418 13.78 -19.95 4.49
C PRO A 418 14.83 -18.88 4.24
N GLN A 419 15.47 -18.97 3.11
CA GLN A 419 16.45 -17.99 2.65
C GLN A 419 16.28 -17.75 1.16
N TRP A 420 16.32 -16.48 0.73
CA TRP A 420 16.41 -16.16 -0.68
C TRP A 420 17.75 -16.63 -1.25
N LYS A 421 17.68 -17.16 -2.46
CA LYS A 421 18.91 -17.53 -3.18
C LYS A 421 19.68 -16.27 -3.57
N GLN A 422 21.00 -16.37 -3.57
CA GLN A 422 21.87 -15.22 -3.86
C GLN A 422 21.54 -14.58 -5.22
N GLN A 423 21.25 -15.40 -6.25
CA GLN A 423 20.85 -14.89 -7.56
C GLN A 423 19.58 -14.03 -7.51
N THR A 424 18.64 -14.34 -6.63
CA THR A 424 17.38 -13.57 -6.48
C THR A 424 17.66 -12.25 -5.75
N LEU A 425 18.53 -12.27 -4.74
CA LEU A 425 18.98 -11.06 -4.06
C LEU A 425 19.76 -10.13 -5.00
N ASP A 426 20.63 -10.68 -5.83
CA ASP A 426 21.40 -9.93 -6.83
C ASP A 426 20.49 -9.33 -7.90
N ALA A 427 19.53 -10.11 -8.40
CA ALA A 427 18.52 -9.62 -9.35
C ALA A 427 17.68 -8.50 -8.77
N ARG A 428 17.21 -8.64 -7.51
CA ARG A 428 16.44 -7.58 -6.82
C ARG A 428 17.25 -6.28 -6.71
N LYS A 429 18.55 -6.37 -6.51
CA LYS A 429 19.43 -5.20 -6.38
C LYS A 429 19.73 -4.53 -7.72
N SER A 430 19.82 -5.30 -8.80
CA SER A 430 20.32 -4.84 -10.11
C SER A 430 19.22 -4.58 -11.14
N ASP A 431 18.04 -5.21 -11.02
CA ASP A 431 16.93 -5.06 -11.96
C ASP A 431 15.90 -4.05 -11.42
N PRO A 432 15.80 -2.85 -11.99
CA PRO A 432 14.79 -1.86 -11.58
C PRO A 432 13.34 -2.33 -11.82
N ASN A 433 13.15 -3.35 -12.66
CA ASN A 433 11.85 -3.94 -12.95
C ASN A 433 11.67 -5.30 -12.26
N PHE A 434 12.44 -5.59 -11.20
CA PHE A 434 12.45 -6.89 -10.53
C PHE A 434 11.04 -7.41 -10.17
N ALA A 435 10.21 -6.55 -9.59
CA ALA A 435 8.84 -6.94 -9.23
C ALA A 435 7.99 -7.28 -10.46
N GLN A 436 8.09 -6.49 -11.54
CA GLN A 436 7.34 -6.71 -12.78
C GLN A 436 7.82 -7.95 -13.53
N THR A 437 9.11 -8.24 -13.49
CA THR A 437 9.70 -9.39 -14.20
C THR A 437 9.52 -10.72 -13.46
N THR A 438 9.43 -10.68 -12.13
CA THR A 438 9.31 -11.88 -11.30
C THR A 438 7.93 -12.10 -10.69
N GLY A 439 7.16 -11.03 -10.47
CA GLY A 439 5.93 -11.01 -9.69
C GLY A 439 6.15 -10.93 -8.17
N ILE A 440 7.41 -11.03 -7.71
CA ILE A 440 7.74 -11.05 -6.28
C ILE A 440 7.42 -9.67 -5.66
N GLY A 441 6.56 -9.67 -4.66
CA GLY A 441 6.08 -8.47 -3.99
C GLY A 441 5.06 -7.65 -4.81
N LEU A 442 4.83 -7.98 -6.09
CA LEU A 442 3.97 -7.20 -6.98
C LEU A 442 2.50 -7.19 -6.55
N TYR A 443 2.02 -8.33 -6.07
CA TYR A 443 0.62 -8.55 -5.66
C TYR A 443 0.39 -8.48 -4.15
N TRP A 444 1.28 -7.81 -3.40
CA TRP A 444 1.20 -7.75 -1.94
C TRP A 444 -0.16 -7.26 -1.43
N ASN A 445 -0.82 -6.39 -2.18
CA ASN A 445 -2.15 -5.87 -1.86
C ASN A 445 -3.27 -6.92 -1.88
N LEU A 446 -3.04 -8.08 -2.49
CA LEU A 446 -3.98 -9.20 -2.56
C LEU A 446 -3.62 -10.32 -1.58
N ALA A 447 -2.44 -10.26 -0.95
CA ALA A 447 -1.97 -11.26 0.00
C ALA A 447 -2.72 -11.17 1.33
N GLY A 448 -2.91 -12.31 1.98
CA GLY A 448 -3.53 -12.38 3.29
C GLY A 448 -2.63 -11.93 4.43
N PHE A 449 -1.33 -12.17 4.28
CA PHE A 449 -0.30 -11.87 5.27
C PHE A 449 0.90 -11.20 4.60
N VAL A 450 1.44 -10.16 5.21
CA VAL A 450 2.53 -9.38 4.62
C VAL A 450 3.56 -8.93 5.65
N ASP A 451 4.70 -8.49 5.16
CA ASP A 451 5.79 -7.82 5.89
C ASP A 451 6.26 -8.58 7.13
N ASN A 452 6.06 -8.02 8.31
CA ASN A 452 6.49 -8.57 9.59
C ASN A 452 5.50 -9.56 10.19
N TYR A 453 4.42 -9.96 9.48
CA TYR A 453 3.55 -11.01 10.01
C TYR A 453 4.39 -12.27 10.28
N PRO A 454 4.37 -12.84 11.51
CA PRO A 454 5.20 -13.99 11.83
C PRO A 454 4.69 -15.21 11.07
N ASP A 455 5.54 -15.79 10.26
CA ASP A 455 5.26 -17.07 9.64
C ASP A 455 5.24 -18.16 10.72
N PRO A 456 4.10 -18.83 10.95
CA PRO A 456 3.97 -19.79 12.05
C PRO A 456 4.80 -21.06 11.85
N GLU A 457 5.21 -21.36 10.62
CA GLU A 457 6.04 -22.53 10.29
C GLU A 457 7.52 -22.28 10.59
N TYR A 458 8.00 -21.03 10.30
CA TYR A 458 9.42 -20.72 10.36
C TYR A 458 9.80 -19.78 11.52
N GLY A 459 8.83 -19.10 12.13
CA GLY A 459 9.06 -18.18 13.25
C GLY A 459 9.81 -16.90 12.86
N ILE A 460 9.79 -16.54 11.58
CA ILE A 460 10.38 -15.31 11.02
C ILE A 460 9.29 -14.52 10.29
N PRO A 461 9.54 -13.26 9.87
CA PRO A 461 8.59 -12.52 9.05
C PRO A 461 8.17 -13.28 7.79
N ILE A 462 6.90 -13.18 7.38
CA ILE A 462 6.38 -13.81 6.16
C ILE A 462 7.10 -13.29 4.91
N ASN A 463 7.57 -12.05 4.92
CA ASN A 463 8.54 -11.53 3.97
C ASN A 463 9.94 -11.89 4.49
N PHE A 464 10.57 -12.91 3.93
CA PHE A 464 11.86 -13.45 4.37
C PHE A 464 13.02 -12.46 4.25
N THR A 465 12.82 -11.37 3.51
CA THR A 465 13.81 -10.29 3.43
C THR A 465 13.70 -9.27 4.56
N ASN A 466 12.65 -9.34 5.40
CA ASN A 466 12.47 -8.41 6.51
C ASN A 466 13.27 -8.82 7.75
N THR A 467 14.58 -8.99 7.58
CA THR A 467 15.51 -9.32 8.66
C THR A 467 16.74 -8.42 8.60
N ALA A 468 17.29 -8.06 9.75
CA ALA A 468 18.47 -7.20 9.84
C ALA A 468 19.66 -7.77 9.07
N ASP A 469 19.83 -9.09 9.02
CA ASP A 469 20.95 -9.74 8.31
C ASP A 469 20.81 -9.54 6.79
N ILE A 470 19.61 -9.69 6.24
CA ILE A 470 19.38 -9.42 4.82
C ILE A 470 19.54 -7.92 4.52
N TRP A 471 19.00 -7.05 5.36
CA TRP A 471 19.12 -5.59 5.17
C TRP A 471 20.57 -5.14 5.07
N LYS A 472 21.44 -5.60 5.98
CA LYS A 472 22.88 -5.26 5.95
C LYS A 472 23.57 -5.66 4.64
N THR A 473 23.14 -6.77 4.02
CA THR A 473 23.69 -7.20 2.72
C THR A 473 23.20 -6.37 1.54
N GLN A 474 22.07 -5.68 1.70
CA GLN A 474 21.41 -4.92 0.64
C GLN A 474 21.64 -3.41 0.73
N MET A 475 22.32 -2.92 1.77
CA MET A 475 22.61 -1.50 1.95
C MET A 475 23.32 -0.91 0.73
N THR A 476 22.80 0.20 0.23
CA THR A 476 23.47 1.05 -0.75
C THR A 476 24.66 1.78 -0.10
N GLU A 477 25.50 2.42 -0.88
CA GLU A 477 26.57 3.27 -0.32
C GLU A 477 25.99 4.47 0.44
N LEU A 478 24.84 4.98 -0.01
CA LEU A 478 24.09 6.04 0.68
C LEU A 478 23.59 5.57 2.07
N ASP A 479 22.99 4.38 2.15
CA ASP A 479 22.55 3.79 3.42
C ASP A 479 23.72 3.56 4.39
N LYS A 480 24.88 3.17 3.86
CA LYS A 480 26.10 2.97 4.66
C LYS A 480 26.62 4.30 5.21
N ASP A 481 26.68 5.34 4.38
CA ASP A 481 27.09 6.68 4.80
C ASP A 481 26.15 7.26 5.88
N TYR A 482 24.84 7.09 5.70
CA TYR A 482 23.83 7.44 6.70
C TYR A 482 24.04 6.67 8.02
N SER A 483 24.21 5.36 7.91
CA SER A 483 24.37 4.47 9.06
C SER A 483 25.67 4.73 9.82
N GLU A 484 26.77 5.01 9.11
CA GLU A 484 28.05 5.39 9.70
C GLU A 484 27.93 6.72 10.47
N HIS A 485 27.27 7.73 9.87
CA HIS A 485 27.07 9.03 10.51
C HIS A 485 26.35 8.91 11.85
N TYR A 486 25.31 8.06 11.94
CA TYR A 486 24.53 7.86 13.17
C TYR A 486 25.04 6.69 14.05
N GLY A 487 26.09 5.96 13.65
CA GLY A 487 26.63 4.84 14.41
C GLY A 487 25.66 3.66 14.53
N VAL A 488 24.94 3.34 13.46
CA VAL A 488 23.96 2.24 13.38
C VAL A 488 24.36 1.21 12.34
N SER A 489 23.80 -0.01 12.40
CA SER A 489 24.17 -1.08 11.47
C SER A 489 23.35 -1.05 10.17
N TYR A 490 22.17 -0.43 10.19
CA TYR A 490 21.28 -0.15 9.06
C TYR A 490 20.39 1.05 9.42
N PRO A 491 19.81 1.77 8.45
CA PRO A 491 19.15 3.04 8.71
C PRO A 491 18.02 2.99 9.75
N GLY A 492 17.17 1.96 9.72
CA GLY A 492 16.04 1.82 10.64
C GLY A 492 16.45 1.60 12.11
N GLU A 493 17.64 1.04 12.35
CA GLU A 493 18.16 0.85 13.72
C GLU A 493 18.28 2.18 14.50
N LEU A 494 18.39 3.31 13.80
CA LEU A 494 18.44 4.62 14.44
C LEU A 494 17.21 4.92 15.30
N VAL A 495 16.01 4.63 14.77
CA VAL A 495 14.77 4.83 15.50
C VAL A 495 14.73 3.91 16.72
N GLU A 496 15.11 2.65 16.57
CA GLU A 496 15.14 1.68 17.67
C GLU A 496 16.10 2.10 18.79
N LYS A 497 17.31 2.54 18.44
CA LYS A 497 18.29 3.05 19.41
C LYS A 497 17.79 4.29 20.16
N ARG A 498 17.18 5.23 19.45
CA ARG A 498 16.66 6.45 20.05
C ARG A 498 15.47 6.20 20.97
N VAL A 499 14.62 5.20 20.64
CA VAL A 499 13.55 4.74 21.54
C VAL A 499 14.14 4.11 22.80
N GLN A 500 15.15 3.23 22.65
CA GLN A 500 15.82 2.59 23.78
C GLN A 500 16.54 3.62 24.69
N ALA A 501 17.10 4.68 24.11
CA ALA A 501 17.71 5.78 24.84
C ALA A 501 16.70 6.72 25.51
N GLY A 502 15.39 6.54 25.26
CA GLY A 502 14.33 7.43 25.75
C GLY A 502 14.29 8.81 25.09
N GLU A 503 15.00 8.98 23.97
CA GLU A 503 15.04 10.24 23.24
C GLU A 503 13.75 10.54 22.48
N ILE A 504 13.10 9.50 21.99
CA ILE A 504 11.83 9.58 21.25
C ILE A 504 10.88 8.47 21.72
N LYS A 505 9.58 8.68 21.48
CA LYS A 505 8.57 7.65 21.62
C LYS A 505 8.09 7.25 20.24
N THR A 506 7.67 5.99 20.09
CA THR A 506 7.05 5.50 18.87
C THR A 506 5.63 5.06 19.13
N ILE A 507 4.75 5.39 18.21
CA ILE A 507 3.40 4.87 18.19
C ILE A 507 3.14 4.19 16.85
N TYR A 508 2.42 3.08 16.93
CA TYR A 508 1.85 2.43 15.78
C TYR A 508 0.35 2.67 15.82
N TYR A 509 -0.19 3.10 14.70
CA TYR A 509 -1.61 3.16 14.56
C TYR A 509 -2.13 1.77 14.21
N ASP A 510 -3.02 1.29 15.04
CA ASP A 510 -3.77 0.09 14.73
C ASP A 510 -4.97 0.49 13.89
N MET A 511 -5.02 0.04 12.63
CA MET A 511 -6.17 0.30 11.74
C MET A 511 -7.49 -0.25 12.30
N ASP A 512 -7.39 -1.11 13.30
CA ASP A 512 -8.54 -1.66 14.03
C ASP A 512 -9.42 -0.57 14.66
N ASN A 513 -8.85 0.60 14.95
CA ASN A 513 -9.61 1.74 15.46
C ASN A 513 -10.48 2.46 14.41
N GLU A 514 -10.33 2.13 13.12
CA GLU A 514 -11.20 2.66 12.05
C GLU A 514 -12.54 1.91 11.92
N LEU A 515 -12.70 0.86 12.68
CA LEU A 515 -13.79 -0.07 12.51
C LEU A 515 -15.17 0.52 12.85
N GLY A 516 -16.08 0.29 11.96
CA GLY A 516 -17.50 0.55 12.17
C GLY A 516 -17.91 2.00 11.98
N THR A 517 -17.06 2.81 11.39
CA THR A 517 -17.32 4.23 11.35
C THR A 517 -18.23 4.68 10.21
N ASP A 518 -18.27 4.01 9.05
CA ASP A 518 -18.89 4.63 7.88
C ASP A 518 -20.11 3.97 7.26
N ALA A 519 -20.26 2.66 7.37
CA ALA A 519 -21.38 1.98 6.69
C ALA A 519 -22.76 2.43 7.19
N SER A 520 -22.83 3.07 8.37
CA SER A 520 -24.06 3.53 8.99
C SER A 520 -24.13 5.05 9.23
N MET A 521 -23.21 5.83 8.63
CA MET A 521 -23.21 7.28 8.84
C MET A 521 -24.52 7.90 8.35
N PRO A 522 -25.23 8.70 9.18
CA PRO A 522 -26.42 9.42 8.77
C PRO A 522 -26.13 10.40 7.62
N ASP A 523 -27.05 10.49 6.67
CA ASP A 523 -26.90 11.35 5.49
C ASP A 523 -26.72 12.83 5.82
N ASP A 524 -27.25 13.29 6.94
CA ASP A 524 -27.10 14.66 7.41
C ASP A 524 -25.69 14.91 7.96
N ILE A 525 -25.07 13.94 8.66
CA ILE A 525 -23.68 14.01 9.08
C ILE A 525 -22.74 13.99 7.86
N LYS A 526 -22.98 13.09 6.90
CA LYS A 526 -22.21 13.03 5.66
C LYS A 526 -22.25 14.34 4.88
N ARG A 527 -23.39 15.03 4.84
CA ARG A 527 -23.51 16.35 4.21
C ARG A 527 -22.71 17.43 4.96
N ILE A 528 -22.70 17.38 6.30
CA ILE A 528 -21.88 18.29 7.11
C ILE A 528 -20.40 18.06 6.82
N GLU A 529 -19.95 16.82 6.86
CA GLU A 529 -18.56 16.47 6.56
C GLU A 529 -18.12 16.97 5.18
N THR A 530 -18.86 16.61 4.14
CA THR A 530 -18.54 17.04 2.78
C THR A 530 -18.44 18.57 2.70
N LYS A 531 -19.41 19.28 3.27
CA LYS A 531 -19.42 20.75 3.27
C LYS A 531 -18.22 21.34 4.02
N VAL A 532 -17.87 20.78 5.17
CA VAL A 532 -16.74 21.24 6.00
C VAL A 532 -15.41 20.94 5.29
N THR A 533 -15.23 19.71 4.79
CA THR A 533 -14.01 19.31 4.07
C THR A 533 -13.79 20.18 2.83
N ASP A 534 -14.80 20.37 2.00
CA ASP A 534 -14.74 21.24 0.82
C ASP A 534 -14.38 22.69 1.21
N TYR A 535 -14.91 23.15 2.34
CA TYR A 535 -14.60 24.47 2.84
C TYR A 535 -13.14 24.61 3.28
N LEU A 536 -12.63 23.64 4.04
CA LEU A 536 -11.24 23.62 4.51
C LEU A 536 -10.26 23.57 3.33
N VAL A 537 -10.48 22.69 2.37
CA VAL A 537 -9.64 22.58 1.16
C VAL A 537 -9.64 23.89 0.37
N ARG A 538 -10.81 24.51 0.17
CA ARG A 538 -10.95 25.77 -0.55
C ARG A 538 -10.29 26.97 0.17
N MET A 539 -10.29 26.97 1.51
CA MET A 539 -9.75 28.06 2.31
C MET A 539 -8.26 27.95 2.60
N ALA A 540 -7.70 26.75 2.51
CA ALA A 540 -6.28 26.50 2.77
C ALA A 540 -5.33 27.44 1.98
N PRO A 541 -5.51 27.67 0.66
CA PRO A 541 -4.67 28.62 -0.06
C PRO A 541 -4.70 30.03 0.53
N LYS A 542 -5.85 30.50 1.02
CA LYS A 542 -5.95 31.85 1.62
C LYS A 542 -5.16 31.96 2.91
N LEU A 543 -5.15 30.90 3.73
CA LEU A 543 -4.35 30.85 4.95
C LEU A 543 -2.85 30.82 4.62
N ILE A 544 -2.47 29.99 3.66
CA ILE A 544 -1.06 29.77 3.29
C ILE A 544 -0.46 31.00 2.57
N TYR A 545 -1.26 31.74 1.80
CA TYR A 545 -0.84 32.95 1.13
C TYR A 545 -1.14 34.24 1.92
N ALA A 546 -1.62 34.15 3.18
CA ALA A 546 -1.81 35.33 4.02
C ALA A 546 -0.49 36.11 4.17
N ALA A 547 -0.57 37.43 3.96
CA ALA A 547 0.61 38.28 3.88
C ALA A 547 1.39 38.38 5.21
N ASN A 548 0.70 38.16 6.34
CA ASN A 548 1.29 38.21 7.69
C ASN A 548 0.44 37.40 8.68
N GLY A 549 0.91 37.35 9.96
CA GLY A 549 0.21 36.63 11.02
C GLY A 549 -1.16 37.21 11.36
N GLU A 550 -1.32 38.55 11.33
CA GLU A 550 -2.61 39.19 11.63
C GLU A 550 -3.69 38.83 10.60
N GLU A 551 -3.32 38.83 9.34
CA GLU A 551 -4.24 38.39 8.27
C GLU A 551 -4.59 36.90 8.42
N TYR A 552 -3.59 36.04 8.72
CA TYR A 552 -3.82 34.63 9.00
C TYR A 552 -4.83 34.45 10.14
N ASP A 553 -4.62 35.09 11.27
CA ASP A 553 -5.46 35.01 12.47
C ASP A 553 -6.88 35.52 12.21
N SER A 554 -7.04 36.56 11.40
CA SER A 554 -8.33 37.07 10.96
C SER A 554 -9.08 36.05 10.07
N ILE A 555 -8.37 35.42 9.12
CA ILE A 555 -8.94 34.38 8.27
C ILE A 555 -9.32 33.17 9.13
N GLN A 556 -8.44 32.71 10.02
CA GLN A 556 -8.70 31.59 10.92
C GLN A 556 -9.94 31.83 11.79
N THR A 557 -10.06 33.00 12.39
CA THR A 557 -11.22 33.38 13.21
C THR A 557 -12.51 33.31 12.39
N THR A 558 -12.51 33.90 11.21
CA THR A 558 -13.65 33.87 10.28
C THR A 558 -14.01 32.42 9.91
N MET A 559 -13.01 31.59 9.63
CA MET A 559 -13.21 30.19 9.29
C MET A 559 -13.83 29.40 10.46
N MET A 560 -13.33 29.61 11.68
CA MET A 560 -13.87 28.96 12.88
C MET A 560 -15.36 29.28 13.08
N ASP A 561 -15.77 30.53 12.83
CA ASP A 561 -17.18 30.93 12.94
C ASP A 561 -18.04 30.32 11.81
N GLU A 562 -17.51 30.22 10.60
CA GLU A 562 -18.22 29.55 9.49
C GLU A 562 -18.33 28.04 9.71
N LEU A 563 -17.30 27.39 10.26
CA LEU A 563 -17.36 25.96 10.62
C LEU A 563 -18.46 25.69 11.68
N LYS A 564 -18.61 26.56 12.67
CA LYS A 564 -19.71 26.48 13.64
C LYS A 564 -21.07 26.62 12.96
N LYS A 565 -21.24 27.57 12.03
CA LYS A 565 -22.47 27.74 11.24
C LYS A 565 -22.76 26.55 10.31
N MET A 566 -21.74 25.80 9.94
CA MET A 566 -21.87 24.56 9.16
C MET A 566 -22.26 23.35 10.02
N ASP A 567 -22.42 23.53 11.32
CA ASP A 567 -22.75 22.50 12.30
C ASP A 567 -21.61 21.45 12.47
N ALA A 568 -20.35 21.91 12.30
CA ALA A 568 -19.18 21.04 12.40
C ALA A 568 -19.10 20.31 13.75
N GLN A 569 -19.56 20.95 14.85
CA GLN A 569 -19.58 20.32 16.18
C GLN A 569 -20.40 19.02 16.19
N ARG A 570 -21.51 18.99 15.48
CA ARG A 570 -22.36 17.79 15.41
C ARG A 570 -21.66 16.61 14.70
N ALA A 571 -20.87 16.90 13.66
CA ALA A 571 -20.05 15.86 13.02
C ALA A 571 -18.91 15.40 13.95
N ILE A 572 -18.27 16.33 14.67
CA ILE A 572 -17.26 16.01 15.70
C ILE A 572 -17.88 15.09 16.77
N ASP A 573 -19.03 15.43 17.33
CA ASP A 573 -19.71 14.64 18.37
C ASP A 573 -20.07 13.23 17.87
N TYR A 574 -20.51 13.13 16.61
CA TYR A 574 -20.77 11.85 15.95
C TYR A 574 -19.50 11.00 15.91
N TRP A 575 -18.40 11.55 15.43
CA TRP A 575 -17.14 10.83 15.31
C TRP A 575 -16.52 10.49 16.66
N MET A 576 -16.56 11.40 17.62
CA MET A 576 -16.13 11.15 19.00
C MET A 576 -16.86 9.94 19.60
N THR A 577 -18.18 9.86 19.42
CA THR A 577 -19.00 8.77 19.91
C THR A 577 -18.64 7.44 19.23
N ASN A 578 -18.52 7.45 17.90
CA ASN A 578 -18.26 6.24 17.14
C ASN A 578 -16.83 5.70 17.35
N MET A 579 -15.82 6.58 17.40
CA MET A 579 -14.45 6.18 17.67
C MET A 579 -14.29 5.61 19.08
N THR A 580 -14.95 6.18 20.08
CA THR A 580 -14.97 5.62 21.44
C THR A 580 -15.57 4.21 21.44
N LYS A 581 -16.74 4.05 20.79
CA LYS A 581 -17.41 2.75 20.70
C LYS A 581 -16.58 1.72 19.92
N ALA A 582 -15.93 2.13 18.83
CA ALA A 582 -15.05 1.25 18.05
C ALA A 582 -13.87 0.78 18.90
N SER A 583 -13.22 1.68 19.62
CA SER A 583 -12.12 1.36 20.52
C SER A 583 -12.51 0.38 21.63
N GLU A 584 -13.67 0.59 22.28
CA GLU A 584 -14.20 -0.31 23.30
C GLU A 584 -14.54 -1.70 22.74
N THR A 585 -15.14 -1.73 21.55
CA THR A 585 -15.50 -2.97 20.86
C THR A 585 -14.25 -3.79 20.51
N TYR A 586 -13.22 -3.11 20.00
CA TYR A 586 -11.94 -3.72 19.67
C TYR A 586 -11.25 -4.31 20.89
N ALA A 587 -11.16 -3.55 21.99
CA ALA A 587 -10.60 -4.05 23.25
C ALA A 587 -11.33 -5.29 23.77
N GLY A 588 -12.60 -5.49 23.42
CA GLY A 588 -13.38 -6.68 23.71
C GLY A 588 -13.06 -7.90 22.84
N LEU A 589 -12.59 -7.68 21.60
CA LEU A 589 -12.23 -8.76 20.67
C LEU A 589 -10.81 -9.30 20.89
N GLN A 590 -9.94 -8.54 21.55
CA GLN A 590 -8.57 -8.94 21.88
C GLN A 590 -8.48 -9.81 23.14
N LYS A 591 -9.56 -9.99 23.87
CA LYS A 591 -9.65 -10.87 25.05
C LYS A 591 -10.09 -12.27 24.68
#